data_cfc7f704e8a8a9086e5a7ae770cf1400
#
_entry.id   cfc7f704e8a8a9086e5a7ae770cf1400
#
_cell.length_a   1.000
_cell.length_b   1.000
_cell.length_c   1.000
_cell.angle_alpha   90.00
_cell.angle_beta   90.00
_cell.angle_gamma   90.00
#
_symmetry.space_group_name_H-M   'P 1'
#
loop_
_entity.id
_entity.type
_entity.pdbx_description
1 polymer ?
#
loop_
_entity_poly.entity_id
_entity_poly.type
_entity_poly.pdbx_seq_one_letter_code
_entity_poly.pdbx_strand_id
1 'polypeptide(L)'
;MSLSELMIDIPAEHEANVFGQFDVYAKKLERTFHVTLIARDGSTKIVGESAAAEKVLRILTQLVELSKRGNMITEQNVDYAISLVYDDREEGIVEIDKELICHTLQGKPVKPKTLGQKKYVDAIRNEMITFGLGPAGTGKTYLAMAMAITAFKRNEVSRIILTRPAIEAGEKLGFLPGDLQSKIDPYLRPLYDALYQIMGAESFIKNSEKGLIEVAPLAYMRGRTLDNAFIILDEAQNTTPAQMKMFLTRIGFGSKVVITGDSTQKDLPSGAVSGLDVAVKVVKDLEGISICTLTSKDVVRHPLVQRIVKAYEEYEKKSERKSTGRGKGTRRRSV
;
A
#
# COMPACT_ATOMS: atom_id res chain seq x y z
N MET A 1 -23.38 -29.37 -17.27
CA MET A 1 -22.45 -28.97 -16.21
C MET A 1 -22.37 -30.11 -15.21
N SER A 2 -21.19 -30.72 -15.03
CA SER A 2 -21.02 -31.81 -14.06
C SER A 2 -20.88 -31.21 -12.66
N LEU A 3 -21.78 -31.55 -11.76
CA LEU A 3 -21.65 -31.29 -10.34
C LEU A 3 -20.46 -32.10 -9.81
N SER A 4 -19.54 -31.44 -9.15
CA SER A 4 -18.39 -32.05 -8.49
C SER A 4 -18.53 -31.93 -6.98
N GLU A 5 -18.05 -32.94 -6.27
CA GLU A 5 -17.95 -32.98 -4.83
C GLU A 5 -16.47 -33.07 -4.46
N LEU A 6 -15.95 -32.04 -3.80
CA LEU A 6 -14.59 -32.02 -3.27
C LEU A 6 -14.63 -32.00 -1.74
N MET A 7 -13.60 -32.51 -1.10
CA MET A 7 -13.49 -32.52 0.36
C MET A 7 -12.23 -31.86 0.83
N ILE A 8 -12.32 -31.20 1.96
CA ILE A 8 -11.18 -30.58 2.66
C ILE A 8 -11.33 -30.85 4.16
N ASP A 9 -10.21 -31.19 4.81
CA ASP A 9 -10.17 -31.35 6.25
C ASP A 9 -9.87 -29.99 6.91
N ILE A 10 -10.80 -29.55 7.74
CA ILE A 10 -10.66 -28.31 8.55
C ILE A 10 -10.78 -28.73 10.01
N PRO A 11 -9.66 -28.80 10.77
CA PRO A 11 -9.73 -29.17 12.18
C PRO A 11 -10.69 -28.27 12.95
N ALA A 12 -11.45 -28.82 13.88
CA ALA A 12 -12.51 -28.11 14.61
C ALA A 12 -12.02 -26.85 15.31
N GLU A 13 -10.77 -26.86 15.78
CA GLU A 13 -10.11 -25.70 16.40
C GLU A 13 -9.89 -24.52 15.43
N HIS A 14 -9.85 -24.78 14.12
CA HIS A 14 -9.65 -23.77 13.08
C HIS A 14 -10.95 -23.36 12.37
N GLU A 15 -12.03 -24.13 12.52
CA GLU A 15 -13.28 -23.96 11.78
C GLU A 15 -13.89 -22.58 12.00
N ALA A 16 -14.03 -22.14 13.25
CA ALA A 16 -14.57 -20.82 13.58
C ALA A 16 -13.72 -19.67 13.03
N ASN A 17 -12.40 -19.84 12.92
CA ASN A 17 -11.51 -18.84 12.36
C ASN A 17 -11.59 -18.80 10.82
N VAL A 18 -11.70 -19.96 10.17
CA VAL A 18 -11.74 -20.11 8.71
C VAL A 18 -13.10 -19.68 8.16
N PHE A 19 -14.21 -20.07 8.80
CA PHE A 19 -15.57 -19.73 8.36
C PHE A 19 -16.04 -18.36 8.84
N GLY A 20 -15.36 -17.81 9.86
CA GLY A 20 -15.73 -16.56 10.49
C GLY A 20 -16.93 -16.72 11.43
N GLN A 21 -17.14 -15.69 12.24
CA GLN A 21 -18.26 -15.67 13.18
C GLN A 21 -19.59 -15.79 12.43
N PHE A 22 -20.45 -16.74 12.82
CA PHE A 22 -21.72 -17.05 12.14
C PHE A 22 -21.56 -17.46 10.66
N ASP A 23 -20.44 -18.10 10.32
CA ASP A 23 -20.11 -18.58 8.97
C ASP A 23 -20.09 -17.49 7.89
N VAL A 24 -19.79 -16.26 8.27
CA VAL A 24 -19.86 -15.12 7.36
C VAL A 24 -18.92 -15.27 6.16
N TYR A 25 -17.76 -15.89 6.33
CA TYR A 25 -16.80 -16.14 5.26
C TYR A 25 -17.21 -17.33 4.40
N ALA A 26 -17.71 -18.41 5.02
CA ALA A 26 -18.26 -19.55 4.29
C ALA A 26 -19.41 -19.11 3.38
N LYS A 27 -20.39 -18.38 3.91
CA LYS A 27 -21.52 -17.82 3.15
C LYS A 27 -21.09 -16.87 2.05
N LYS A 28 -20.00 -16.13 2.26
CA LYS A 28 -19.42 -15.25 1.23
C LYS A 28 -18.84 -16.07 0.07
N LEU A 29 -18.12 -17.15 0.35
CA LEU A 29 -17.59 -18.07 -0.67
C LEU A 29 -18.73 -18.77 -1.44
N GLU A 30 -19.75 -19.29 -0.75
CA GLU A 30 -20.92 -19.89 -1.37
C GLU A 30 -21.61 -18.97 -2.37
N ARG A 31 -21.85 -17.71 -1.96
CA ARG A 31 -22.48 -16.69 -2.82
C ARG A 31 -21.61 -16.27 -4.00
N THR A 32 -20.29 -16.19 -3.80
CA THR A 32 -19.36 -15.71 -4.81
C THR A 32 -19.12 -16.74 -5.91
N PHE A 33 -19.04 -18.03 -5.53
CA PHE A 33 -18.73 -19.11 -6.46
C PHE A 33 -19.92 -20.00 -6.80
N HIS A 34 -21.09 -19.75 -6.21
CA HIS A 34 -22.31 -20.57 -6.40
C HIS A 34 -22.08 -22.04 -6.04
N VAL A 35 -21.41 -22.28 -4.92
CA VAL A 35 -21.18 -23.61 -4.33
C VAL A 35 -21.92 -23.73 -3.00
N THR A 36 -22.05 -24.97 -2.49
CA THR A 36 -22.56 -25.23 -1.14
C THR A 36 -21.45 -25.84 -0.31
N LEU A 37 -21.26 -25.35 0.90
CA LEU A 37 -20.29 -25.85 1.88
C LEU A 37 -21.05 -26.64 2.97
N ILE A 38 -20.68 -27.90 3.20
CA ILE A 38 -21.29 -28.76 4.21
C ILE A 38 -20.18 -29.20 5.16
N ALA A 39 -20.12 -28.60 6.34
CA ALA A 39 -19.15 -28.95 7.38
C ALA A 39 -19.72 -30.06 8.26
N ARG A 40 -18.97 -31.15 8.49
CA ARG A 40 -19.29 -32.25 9.42
C ARG A 40 -17.99 -32.83 9.97
N ASP A 41 -17.91 -32.97 11.28
CA ASP A 41 -16.89 -33.75 11.98
C ASP A 41 -15.43 -33.43 11.55
N GLY A 42 -15.11 -32.17 11.39
CA GLY A 42 -13.75 -31.71 10.98
C GLY A 42 -13.47 -31.86 9.48
N SER A 43 -14.45 -32.25 8.69
CA SER A 43 -14.35 -32.31 7.22
C SER A 43 -15.41 -31.42 6.58
N THR A 44 -15.07 -30.75 5.51
CA THR A 44 -15.99 -29.88 4.76
C THR A 44 -16.09 -30.32 3.32
N LYS A 45 -17.31 -30.61 2.91
CA LYS A 45 -17.69 -30.98 1.55
C LYS A 45 -18.02 -29.71 0.75
N ILE A 46 -17.44 -29.57 -0.43
CA ILE A 46 -17.69 -28.48 -1.38
C ILE A 46 -18.47 -29.07 -2.55
N VAL A 47 -19.71 -28.63 -2.76
CA VAL A 47 -20.59 -29.08 -3.81
C VAL A 47 -20.89 -27.98 -4.80
N GLY A 48 -20.60 -28.20 -6.08
CA GLY A 48 -20.83 -27.18 -7.12
C GLY A 48 -20.29 -27.61 -8.48
N GLU A 49 -20.19 -26.65 -9.40
CA GLU A 49 -19.51 -26.85 -10.66
C GLU A 49 -17.99 -27.07 -10.41
N SER A 50 -17.39 -28.04 -11.15
CA SER A 50 -16.00 -28.48 -10.92
C SER A 50 -15.01 -27.33 -10.79
N ALA A 51 -15.01 -26.39 -11.75
CA ALA A 51 -14.09 -25.23 -11.72
C ALA A 51 -14.34 -24.30 -10.52
N ALA A 52 -15.59 -24.14 -10.09
CA ALA A 52 -15.94 -23.33 -8.93
C ALA A 52 -15.54 -24.03 -7.62
N ALA A 53 -15.80 -25.35 -7.52
CA ALA A 53 -15.42 -26.14 -6.36
C ALA A 53 -13.90 -26.20 -6.16
N GLU A 54 -13.12 -26.35 -7.23
CA GLU A 54 -11.65 -26.30 -7.19
C GLU A 54 -11.11 -24.92 -6.71
N LYS A 55 -11.72 -23.84 -7.18
CA LYS A 55 -11.39 -22.48 -6.72
C LYS A 55 -11.62 -22.32 -5.22
N VAL A 56 -12.77 -22.77 -4.73
CA VAL A 56 -13.10 -22.69 -3.29
C VAL A 56 -12.20 -23.61 -2.47
N LEU A 57 -11.86 -24.81 -2.97
CA LEU A 57 -10.90 -25.69 -2.32
C LEU A 57 -9.54 -25.03 -2.15
N ARG A 58 -9.01 -24.36 -3.19
CA ARG A 58 -7.74 -23.60 -3.12
C ARG A 58 -7.82 -22.49 -2.07
N ILE A 59 -8.91 -21.73 -2.01
CA ILE A 59 -9.11 -20.67 -1.02
C ILE A 59 -9.13 -21.24 0.39
N LEU A 60 -9.97 -22.25 0.65
CA LEU A 60 -10.09 -22.87 1.98
C LEU A 60 -8.76 -23.47 2.44
N THR A 61 -8.02 -24.15 1.55
CA THR A 61 -6.69 -24.68 1.86
C THR A 61 -5.74 -23.61 2.37
N GLN A 62 -5.72 -22.44 1.71
CA GLN A 62 -4.89 -21.31 2.12
C GLN A 62 -5.35 -20.70 3.46
N LEU A 63 -6.65 -20.54 3.67
CA LEU A 63 -7.18 -20.02 4.92
C LEU A 63 -6.91 -20.95 6.11
N VAL A 64 -7.04 -22.27 5.91
CA VAL A 64 -6.70 -23.29 6.92
C VAL A 64 -5.21 -23.20 7.28
N GLU A 65 -4.33 -23.08 6.29
CA GLU A 65 -2.89 -22.98 6.53
C GLU A 65 -2.52 -21.69 7.28
N LEU A 66 -3.14 -20.56 6.95
CA LEU A 66 -2.98 -19.32 7.71
C LEU A 66 -3.45 -19.47 9.15
N SER A 67 -4.61 -20.12 9.36
CA SER A 67 -5.16 -20.37 10.70
C SER A 67 -4.24 -21.28 11.53
N LYS A 68 -3.69 -22.35 10.94
CA LYS A 68 -2.69 -23.23 11.58
C LYS A 68 -1.43 -22.50 12.01
N ARG A 69 -1.07 -21.44 11.33
CA ARG A 69 0.07 -20.54 11.70
C ARG A 69 -0.28 -19.53 12.79
N GLY A 70 -1.47 -19.62 13.38
CA GLY A 70 -1.92 -18.71 14.44
C GLY A 70 -2.44 -17.36 13.95
N ASN A 71 -2.68 -17.18 12.65
CA ASN A 71 -3.24 -15.95 12.12
C ASN A 71 -4.75 -15.91 12.34
N MET A 72 -5.26 -14.74 12.77
CA MET A 72 -6.69 -14.49 12.75
C MET A 72 -7.10 -14.15 11.29
N ILE A 73 -8.03 -14.94 10.75
CA ILE A 73 -8.58 -14.69 9.42
C ILE A 73 -9.52 -13.49 9.47
N THR A 74 -9.31 -12.56 8.57
CA THR A 74 -10.15 -11.37 8.41
C THR A 74 -10.91 -11.43 7.10
N GLU A 75 -12.00 -10.65 6.98
CA GLU A 75 -12.73 -10.52 5.72
C GLU A 75 -11.81 -10.12 4.56
N GLN A 76 -10.81 -9.27 4.85
CA GLN A 76 -9.82 -8.84 3.87
C GLN A 76 -8.95 -10.01 3.36
N ASN A 77 -8.57 -10.96 4.21
CA ASN A 77 -7.84 -12.16 3.78
C ASN A 77 -8.68 -12.98 2.82
N VAL A 78 -9.99 -13.14 3.11
CA VAL A 78 -10.93 -13.86 2.26
C VAL A 78 -11.10 -13.17 0.92
N ASP A 79 -11.35 -11.85 0.92
CA ASP A 79 -11.50 -11.08 -0.32
C ASP A 79 -10.25 -11.12 -1.19
N TYR A 80 -9.10 -11.07 -0.55
CA TYR A 80 -7.83 -11.15 -1.26
C TYR A 80 -7.60 -12.55 -1.85
N ALA A 81 -7.88 -13.62 -1.09
CA ALA A 81 -7.82 -15.00 -1.58
C ALA A 81 -8.75 -15.22 -2.79
N ILE A 82 -9.97 -14.68 -2.71
CA ILE A 82 -10.93 -14.69 -3.83
C ILE A 82 -10.32 -14.00 -5.06
N SER A 83 -9.71 -12.81 -4.88
CA SER A 83 -9.12 -12.07 -6.00
C SER A 83 -7.94 -12.79 -6.66
N LEU A 84 -7.10 -13.48 -5.88
CA LEU A 84 -5.97 -14.26 -6.39
C LEU A 84 -6.42 -15.42 -7.25
N VAL A 85 -7.47 -16.09 -6.82
CA VAL A 85 -8.03 -17.24 -7.55
C VAL A 85 -8.73 -16.81 -8.85
N TYR A 86 -9.36 -15.63 -8.87
CA TYR A 86 -9.89 -15.06 -10.11
C TYR A 86 -8.80 -14.65 -11.11
N ASP A 87 -7.65 -14.21 -10.60
CA ASP A 87 -6.49 -13.81 -11.44
C ASP A 87 -5.64 -15.04 -11.85
N ASP A 88 -6.07 -16.26 -11.50
CA ASP A 88 -5.40 -17.54 -11.76
C ASP A 88 -3.91 -17.56 -11.31
N ARG A 89 -3.64 -16.92 -10.18
CA ARG A 89 -2.29 -16.84 -9.62
C ARG A 89 -2.00 -18.08 -8.77
N GLU A 90 -0.84 -18.68 -9.00
CA GLU A 90 -0.36 -19.84 -8.22
C GLU A 90 0.09 -19.44 -6.81
N GLU A 91 0.67 -18.24 -6.66
CA GLU A 91 1.13 -17.70 -5.38
C GLU A 91 -0.06 -17.39 -4.46
N GLY A 92 -0.07 -18.04 -3.29
CA GLY A 92 -1.15 -17.88 -2.30
C GLY A 92 -0.82 -16.87 -1.21
N ILE A 93 -1.83 -16.53 -0.41
CA ILE A 93 -1.68 -15.63 0.75
C ILE A 93 -0.72 -16.21 1.81
N VAL A 94 -0.49 -17.50 1.81
CA VAL A 94 0.44 -18.20 2.71
C VAL A 94 1.90 -17.78 2.48
N GLU A 95 2.29 -17.55 1.22
CA GLU A 95 3.64 -17.09 0.89
C GLU A 95 3.90 -15.66 1.36
N ILE A 96 2.85 -14.84 1.36
CA ILE A 96 2.91 -13.46 1.85
C ILE A 96 3.09 -13.44 3.37
N ASP A 97 2.43 -14.35 4.07
CA ASP A 97 2.45 -14.40 5.54
C ASP A 97 3.81 -14.78 6.12
N LYS A 98 4.66 -15.49 5.38
CA LYS A 98 6.03 -15.82 5.79
C LYS A 98 6.94 -14.60 5.93
N GLU A 99 6.60 -13.49 5.30
CA GLU A 99 7.42 -12.30 5.19
C GLU A 99 7.22 -11.34 6.37
N LEU A 100 8.03 -11.49 7.41
CA LEU A 100 8.05 -10.57 8.54
C LEU A 100 9.11 -9.48 8.31
N ILE A 101 8.69 -8.21 8.29
CA ILE A 101 9.58 -7.05 8.22
C ILE A 101 10.09 -6.71 9.61
N CYS A 102 9.18 -6.41 10.53
CA CYS A 102 9.48 -6.05 11.93
C CYS A 102 8.23 -6.22 12.81
N HIS A 103 8.36 -5.86 14.09
CA HIS A 103 7.23 -5.70 15.00
C HIS A 103 7.06 -4.22 15.36
N THR A 104 5.82 -3.79 15.54
CA THR A 104 5.52 -2.49 16.15
C THR A 104 5.94 -2.47 17.61
N LEU A 105 5.93 -1.30 18.25
CA LEU A 105 6.20 -1.16 19.69
C LEU A 105 5.25 -2.04 20.54
N GLN A 106 4.02 -2.26 20.08
CA GLN A 106 3.02 -3.12 20.76
C GLN A 106 3.19 -4.62 20.43
N GLY A 107 4.28 -5.03 19.78
CA GLY A 107 4.52 -6.43 19.40
C GLY A 107 3.71 -6.93 18.19
N LYS A 108 2.93 -6.08 17.54
CA LYS A 108 2.17 -6.48 16.33
C LYS A 108 3.12 -6.67 15.14
N PRO A 109 3.03 -7.79 14.40
CA PRO A 109 3.88 -8.02 13.25
C PRO A 109 3.52 -7.06 12.10
N VAL A 110 4.55 -6.49 11.47
CA VAL A 110 4.44 -5.72 10.24
C VAL A 110 4.87 -6.62 9.08
N LYS A 111 3.93 -6.96 8.23
CA LYS A 111 4.08 -7.88 7.10
C LYS A 111 3.40 -7.28 5.86
N PRO A 112 3.84 -7.63 4.63
CA PRO A 112 3.02 -7.44 3.44
C PRO A 112 1.68 -8.17 3.63
N LYS A 113 0.61 -7.61 3.13
CA LYS A 113 -0.74 -8.21 3.17
C LYS A 113 -1.23 -8.63 1.78
N THR A 114 -0.51 -8.23 0.74
CA THR A 114 -0.82 -8.53 -0.66
C THR A 114 0.44 -8.88 -1.43
N LEU A 115 0.30 -9.56 -2.58
CA LEU A 115 1.43 -9.86 -3.47
C LEU A 115 2.10 -8.58 -4.01
N GLY A 116 1.29 -7.55 -4.30
CA GLY A 116 1.84 -6.25 -4.71
C GLY A 116 2.72 -5.65 -3.63
N GLN A 117 2.26 -5.68 -2.37
CA GLN A 117 3.05 -5.24 -1.23
C GLN A 117 4.30 -6.10 -1.02
N LYS A 118 4.20 -7.44 -1.19
CA LYS A 118 5.36 -8.34 -1.09
C LYS A 118 6.41 -8.00 -2.14
N LYS A 119 6.01 -7.88 -3.41
CA LYS A 119 6.92 -7.47 -4.50
C LYS A 119 7.59 -6.12 -4.23
N TYR A 120 6.85 -5.18 -3.67
CA TYR A 120 7.37 -3.88 -3.27
C TYR A 120 8.42 -4.00 -2.14
N VAL A 121 8.15 -4.79 -1.11
CA VAL A 121 9.11 -5.05 -0.01
C VAL A 121 10.37 -5.77 -0.54
N ASP A 122 10.20 -6.75 -1.43
CA ASP A 122 11.32 -7.46 -2.05
C ASP A 122 12.18 -6.52 -2.91
N ALA A 123 11.55 -5.63 -3.67
CA ALA A 123 12.25 -4.60 -4.44
C ALA A 123 13.03 -3.62 -3.53
N ILE A 124 12.43 -3.16 -2.43
CA ILE A 124 13.13 -2.30 -1.46
C ILE A 124 14.35 -3.01 -0.87
N ARG A 125 14.26 -4.33 -0.65
CA ARG A 125 15.38 -5.11 -0.09
C ARG A 125 16.53 -5.23 -1.08
N ASN A 126 16.23 -5.50 -2.34
CA ASN A 126 17.22 -5.88 -3.35
C ASN A 126 17.79 -4.68 -4.11
N GLU A 127 17.02 -3.64 -4.36
CA GLU A 127 17.39 -2.52 -5.20
C GLU A 127 17.91 -1.31 -4.40
N MET A 128 18.73 -0.49 -5.05
CA MET A 128 19.21 0.77 -4.47
C MET A 128 18.08 1.82 -4.44
N ILE A 129 17.30 1.91 -5.51
CA ILE A 129 16.19 2.86 -5.64
C ILE A 129 14.92 2.11 -5.99
N THR A 130 13.87 2.30 -5.19
CA THR A 130 12.56 1.70 -5.43
C THR A 130 11.48 2.76 -5.51
N PHE A 131 10.74 2.78 -6.61
CA PHE A 131 9.52 3.57 -6.75
C PHE A 131 8.31 2.73 -6.34
N GLY A 132 7.55 3.21 -5.37
CA GLY A 132 6.28 2.64 -4.93
C GLY A 132 5.12 3.51 -5.40
N LEU A 133 4.46 3.11 -6.48
CA LEU A 133 3.39 3.87 -7.12
C LEU A 133 2.04 3.23 -6.84
N GLY A 134 0.99 4.03 -6.72
CA GLY A 134 -0.38 3.51 -6.59
C GLY A 134 -1.26 4.30 -5.64
N PRO A 135 -2.54 3.93 -5.52
CA PRO A 135 -3.53 4.70 -4.78
C PRO A 135 -3.24 4.76 -3.27
N ALA A 136 -3.84 5.75 -2.62
CA ALA A 136 -3.77 5.90 -1.18
C ALA A 136 -4.33 4.66 -0.44
N GLY A 137 -3.70 4.29 0.68
CA GLY A 137 -4.10 3.13 1.49
C GLY A 137 -3.52 1.79 1.05
N THR A 138 -2.62 1.76 0.05
CA THR A 138 -1.87 0.55 -0.34
C THR A 138 -0.65 0.28 0.55
N GLY A 139 -0.39 1.09 1.57
CA GLY A 139 0.68 0.88 2.54
C GLY A 139 2.08 1.27 2.08
N LYS A 140 2.24 1.97 0.95
CA LYS A 140 3.54 2.35 0.37
C LYS A 140 4.49 2.97 1.39
N THR A 141 4.09 4.08 1.96
CA THR A 141 4.90 4.85 2.92
C THR A 141 5.13 4.07 4.20
N TYR A 142 4.11 3.38 4.70
CA TYR A 142 4.20 2.59 5.93
C TYR A 142 5.20 1.42 5.80
N LEU A 143 5.13 0.66 4.70
CA LEU A 143 6.06 -0.44 4.44
C LEU A 143 7.50 0.06 4.19
N ALA A 144 7.66 1.17 3.47
CA ALA A 144 8.95 1.82 3.29
C ALA A 144 9.59 2.22 4.62
N MET A 145 8.80 2.78 5.55
CA MET A 145 9.26 3.15 6.88
C MET A 145 9.61 1.94 7.74
N ALA A 146 8.82 0.87 7.67
CA ALA A 146 9.13 -0.39 8.36
C ALA A 146 10.47 -0.97 7.87
N MET A 147 10.72 -0.93 6.57
CA MET A 147 11.99 -1.35 5.96
C MET A 147 13.15 -0.44 6.39
N ALA A 148 12.96 0.89 6.40
CA ALA A 148 13.98 1.84 6.83
C ALA A 148 14.38 1.63 8.29
N ILE A 149 13.40 1.48 9.19
CA ILE A 149 13.66 1.23 10.61
C ILE A 149 14.36 -0.11 10.81
N THR A 150 14.00 -1.13 10.02
CA THR A 150 14.64 -2.44 10.09
C THR A 150 16.09 -2.37 9.64
N ALA A 151 16.37 -1.72 8.52
CA ALA A 151 17.73 -1.51 8.01
C ALA A 151 18.59 -0.70 9.01
N PHE A 152 18.02 0.34 9.60
CA PHE A 152 18.69 1.15 10.63
C PHE A 152 19.00 0.34 11.89
N LYS A 153 18.05 -0.44 12.41
CA LYS A 153 18.26 -1.31 13.58
C LYS A 153 19.29 -2.41 13.32
N ARG A 154 19.47 -2.85 12.08
CA ARG A 154 20.48 -3.83 11.66
C ARG A 154 21.83 -3.21 11.32
N ASN A 155 21.97 -1.88 11.45
CA ASN A 155 23.17 -1.13 11.04
C ASN A 155 23.54 -1.28 9.56
N GLU A 156 22.54 -1.58 8.69
CA GLU A 156 22.72 -1.61 7.24
C GLU A 156 22.88 -0.19 6.68
N VAL A 157 22.29 0.80 7.39
CA VAL A 157 22.43 2.23 7.13
C VAL A 157 22.71 2.97 8.44
N SER A 158 23.40 4.10 8.38
CA SER A 158 23.74 4.89 9.58
C SER A 158 22.67 5.89 9.98
N ARG A 159 21.73 6.22 9.08
CA ARG A 159 20.68 7.22 9.33
C ARG A 159 19.45 6.99 8.45
N ILE A 160 18.33 7.56 8.88
CA ILE A 160 17.08 7.61 8.13
C ILE A 160 16.77 9.06 7.78
N ILE A 161 16.44 9.33 6.52
CA ILE A 161 16.04 10.66 6.03
C ILE A 161 14.65 10.52 5.42
N LEU A 162 13.67 11.20 6.00
CA LEU A 162 12.31 11.26 5.51
C LEU A 162 12.06 12.65 4.94
N THR A 163 11.64 12.71 3.69
CA THR A 163 11.41 13.97 3.02
C THR A 163 10.10 13.96 2.23
N ARG A 164 9.50 15.11 2.13
CA ARG A 164 8.25 15.34 1.41
C ARG A 164 8.31 16.69 0.70
N PRO A 165 7.77 16.83 -0.53
CA PRO A 165 7.63 18.15 -1.12
C PRO A 165 6.67 18.96 -0.25
N ALA A 166 7.11 20.13 0.18
CA ALA A 166 6.23 21.10 0.81
C ALA A 166 5.44 21.78 -0.31
N ILE A 167 4.18 21.37 -0.51
CA ILE A 167 3.27 22.06 -1.41
C ILE A 167 2.27 22.79 -0.57
N GLU A 168 2.14 24.05 -0.90
CA GLU A 168 0.99 24.83 -0.53
C GLU A 168 -0.17 24.40 -1.41
N ALA A 169 -1.18 23.72 -0.85
CA ALA A 169 -2.46 23.46 -1.51
C ALA A 169 -3.18 24.83 -1.69
N GLY A 170 -2.75 25.61 -2.68
CA GLY A 170 -3.30 26.93 -2.98
C GLY A 170 -2.98 28.05 -1.98
N GLU A 171 -2.36 27.73 -0.85
CA GLU A 171 -1.93 28.70 0.17
C GLU A 171 -0.42 28.92 0.10
N LYS A 172 0.02 30.16 -0.09
CA LYS A 172 1.44 30.50 0.00
C LYS A 172 1.89 30.32 1.44
N LEU A 173 2.95 29.54 1.72
CA LEU A 173 3.58 29.35 3.05
C LEU A 173 3.75 30.68 3.84
N GLY A 174 3.67 31.81 3.15
CA GLY A 174 3.72 33.12 3.73
C GLY A 174 2.53 33.53 4.61
N PHE A 175 1.38 32.86 4.51
CA PHE A 175 0.16 33.23 5.25
C PHE A 175 -0.03 32.52 6.60
N LEU A 176 0.68 31.43 6.88
CA LEU A 176 0.61 30.77 8.18
C LEU A 176 1.49 31.51 9.20
N PRO A 177 0.98 31.80 10.42
CA PRO A 177 1.79 32.38 11.50
C PRO A 177 2.80 31.35 12.02
N GLY A 178 4.01 31.82 12.37
CA GLY A 178 5.08 30.98 12.91
C GLY A 178 6.32 30.92 12.03
N ASP A 179 7.35 30.25 12.53
CA ASP A 179 8.58 29.96 11.78
C ASP A 179 8.34 28.94 10.66
N LEU A 180 9.30 28.78 9.76
CA LEU A 180 9.18 27.88 8.61
C LEU A 180 8.95 26.43 9.05
N GLN A 181 9.51 26.03 10.17
CA GLN A 181 9.44 24.66 10.69
C GLN A 181 8.04 24.34 11.22
N SER A 182 7.42 25.24 11.98
CA SER A 182 6.05 25.08 12.47
C SER A 182 4.99 25.06 11.36
N LYS A 183 5.27 25.72 10.23
CA LYS A 183 4.41 25.71 9.04
C LYS A 183 4.44 24.41 8.26
N ILE A 184 5.57 23.69 8.29
CA ILE A 184 5.80 22.45 7.54
C ILE A 184 5.43 21.23 8.36
N ASP A 185 5.49 21.32 9.68
CA ASP A 185 5.24 20.22 10.62
C ASP A 185 3.91 19.45 10.37
N PRO A 186 2.76 20.12 10.09
CA PRO A 186 1.52 19.43 9.77
C PRO A 186 1.62 18.48 8.56
N TYR A 187 2.40 18.84 7.55
CA TYR A 187 2.60 18.02 6.35
C TYR A 187 3.49 16.81 6.59
N LEU A 188 4.34 16.86 7.61
CA LEU A 188 5.23 15.77 8.00
C LEU A 188 4.62 14.84 9.06
N ARG A 189 3.48 15.22 9.65
CA ARG A 189 2.83 14.48 10.74
C ARG A 189 2.54 13.01 10.44
N PRO A 190 2.06 12.64 9.24
CA PRO A 190 1.86 11.23 8.89
C PRO A 190 3.14 10.38 8.94
N LEU A 191 4.30 10.99 8.70
CA LEU A 191 5.60 10.34 8.81
C LEU A 191 5.98 10.10 10.27
N TYR A 192 5.74 11.08 11.15
CA TYR A 192 5.95 10.92 12.59
C TYR A 192 5.07 9.82 13.19
N ASP A 193 3.78 9.76 12.80
CA ASP A 193 2.84 8.77 13.33
C ASP A 193 3.31 7.35 13.05
N ALA A 194 3.80 7.08 11.84
CA ALA A 194 4.33 5.77 11.50
C ALA A 194 5.65 5.45 12.21
N LEU A 195 6.55 6.44 12.37
CA LEU A 195 7.78 6.28 13.18
C LEU A 195 7.45 5.92 14.63
N TYR A 196 6.51 6.65 15.26
CA TYR A 196 6.08 6.40 16.63
C TYR A 196 5.46 5.02 16.79
N GLN A 197 4.66 4.58 15.84
CA GLN A 197 4.02 3.27 15.89
C GLN A 197 5.04 2.12 15.82
N ILE A 198 6.11 2.25 15.02
CA ILE A 198 7.06 1.16 14.77
C ILE A 198 8.23 1.17 15.76
N MET A 199 8.81 2.36 16.04
CA MET A 199 10.01 2.42 16.88
C MET A 199 9.78 3.03 18.27
N GLY A 200 8.65 3.68 18.49
CA GLY A 200 8.30 4.39 19.71
C GLY A 200 8.79 5.84 19.74
N ALA A 201 8.06 6.69 20.46
CA ALA A 201 8.35 8.13 20.53
C ALA A 201 9.71 8.41 21.19
N GLU A 202 10.03 7.74 22.29
CA GLU A 202 11.29 7.92 23.01
C GLU A 202 12.52 7.59 22.14
N SER A 203 12.46 6.44 21.44
CA SER A 203 13.54 6.02 20.54
C SER A 203 13.68 6.97 19.35
N PHE A 204 12.56 7.45 18.80
CA PHE A 204 12.59 8.46 17.74
C PHE A 204 13.24 9.76 18.20
N ILE A 205 12.79 10.34 19.31
CA ILE A 205 13.32 11.61 19.86
C ILE A 205 14.83 11.50 20.07
N LYS A 206 15.27 10.45 20.77
CA LYS A 206 16.70 10.19 21.03
C LYS A 206 17.55 10.11 19.77
N ASN A 207 17.06 9.45 18.71
CA ASN A 207 17.79 9.32 17.44
C ASN A 207 17.70 10.61 16.60
N SER A 208 16.61 11.35 16.69
CA SER A 208 16.45 12.63 16.02
C SER A 208 17.39 13.70 16.61
N GLU A 209 17.50 13.78 17.94
CA GLU A 209 18.44 14.68 18.62
C GLU A 209 19.90 14.39 18.26
N LYS A 210 20.23 13.13 17.95
CA LYS A 210 21.56 12.72 17.48
C LYS A 210 21.76 12.94 15.98
N GLY A 211 20.76 13.43 15.24
CA GLY A 211 20.79 13.59 13.81
C GLY A 211 20.80 12.29 13.01
N LEU A 212 20.44 11.15 13.67
CA LEU A 212 20.37 9.83 13.02
C LEU A 212 19.04 9.59 12.31
N ILE A 213 17.99 10.32 12.72
CA ILE A 213 16.70 10.34 12.04
C ILE A 213 16.33 11.79 11.75
N GLU A 214 16.18 12.11 10.49
CA GLU A 214 15.84 13.43 10.00
C GLU A 214 14.50 13.40 9.27
N VAL A 215 13.60 14.31 9.62
CA VAL A 215 12.34 14.53 8.90
C VAL A 215 12.35 15.98 8.43
N ALA A 216 12.44 16.19 7.12
CA ALA A 216 12.66 17.53 6.56
C ALA A 216 12.00 17.70 5.19
N PRO A 217 11.65 18.94 4.80
CA PRO A 217 11.16 19.23 3.46
C PRO A 217 12.18 18.89 2.38
N LEU A 218 11.70 18.51 1.20
CA LEU A 218 12.57 18.17 0.05
C LEU A 218 13.57 19.27 -0.31
N ALA A 219 13.20 20.54 -0.13
CA ALA A 219 14.09 21.67 -0.41
C ALA A 219 15.39 21.63 0.40
N TYR A 220 15.38 21.02 1.61
CA TYR A 220 16.54 20.92 2.49
C TYR A 220 17.57 19.88 2.04
N MET A 221 17.24 19.09 1.03
CA MET A 221 18.16 18.12 0.43
C MET A 221 19.11 18.78 -0.59
N ARG A 222 18.82 20.02 -0.98
CA ARG A 222 19.64 20.74 -1.97
C ARG A 222 21.06 20.99 -1.45
N GLY A 223 22.07 20.70 -2.29
CA GLY A 223 23.48 20.93 -1.96
C GLY A 223 24.10 19.88 -1.02
N ARG A 224 23.35 18.84 -0.66
CA ARG A 224 23.81 17.75 0.20
C ARG A 224 24.23 16.53 -0.62
N THR A 225 25.06 15.68 -0.04
CA THR A 225 25.27 14.28 -0.47
C THR A 225 24.76 13.38 0.63
N LEU A 226 23.87 12.44 0.29
CA LEU A 226 23.17 11.60 1.25
C LEU A 226 23.79 10.19 1.23
N ASP A 227 24.89 10.03 1.96
CA ASP A 227 25.63 8.76 2.06
C ASP A 227 25.12 7.91 3.24
N ASN A 228 25.22 6.57 3.11
CA ASN A 228 24.93 5.58 4.15
C ASN A 228 23.56 5.81 4.82
N ALA A 229 22.57 6.21 4.05
CA ALA A 229 21.26 6.59 4.53
C ALA A 229 20.13 5.75 3.90
N PHE A 230 19.09 5.48 4.68
CA PHE A 230 17.81 5.06 4.11
C PHE A 230 16.94 6.31 3.91
N ILE A 231 16.62 6.62 2.67
CA ILE A 231 15.96 7.86 2.29
C ILE A 231 14.57 7.55 1.76
N ILE A 232 13.55 8.23 2.29
CA ILE A 232 12.18 8.11 1.79
C ILE A 232 11.72 9.48 1.30
N LEU A 233 11.37 9.55 0.01
CA LEU A 233 10.65 10.69 -0.56
C LEU A 233 9.18 10.33 -0.70
N ASP A 234 8.34 10.87 0.16
CA ASP A 234 6.90 10.64 0.16
C ASP A 234 6.14 11.72 -0.63
N GLU A 235 4.97 11.38 -1.17
CA GLU A 235 4.10 12.24 -2.01
C GLU A 235 4.84 12.84 -3.22
N ALA A 236 5.70 12.05 -3.83
CA ALA A 236 6.60 12.48 -4.90
C ALA A 236 5.88 12.96 -6.17
N GLN A 237 4.58 12.61 -6.38
CA GLN A 237 3.77 13.15 -7.48
C GLN A 237 3.66 14.67 -7.44
N ASN A 238 3.89 15.24 -6.26
CA ASN A 238 3.82 16.67 -6.02
C ASN A 238 5.18 17.39 -6.19
N THR A 239 6.18 16.72 -6.74
CA THR A 239 7.44 17.33 -7.13
C THR A 239 7.39 17.92 -8.54
N THR A 240 8.15 18.96 -8.80
CA THR A 240 8.48 19.38 -10.16
C THR A 240 9.61 18.50 -10.74
N PRO A 241 9.79 18.43 -12.09
CA PRO A 241 10.90 17.70 -12.69
C PRO A 241 12.29 18.15 -12.19
N ALA A 242 12.45 19.45 -11.92
CA ALA A 242 13.69 20.01 -11.39
C ALA A 242 13.96 19.54 -9.94
N GLN A 243 12.93 19.51 -9.09
CA GLN A 243 13.04 19.00 -7.71
C GLN A 243 13.36 17.51 -7.69
N MET A 244 12.69 16.70 -8.51
CA MET A 244 12.95 15.27 -8.60
C MET A 244 14.38 14.99 -9.10
N LYS A 245 14.83 15.67 -10.15
CA LYS A 245 16.20 15.56 -10.63
C LYS A 245 17.20 15.98 -9.55
N MET A 246 16.95 17.11 -8.87
CA MET A 246 17.77 17.56 -7.74
C MET A 246 17.88 16.46 -6.68
N PHE A 247 16.78 15.85 -6.27
CA PHE A 247 16.74 14.80 -5.25
C PHE A 247 17.54 13.56 -5.68
N LEU A 248 17.24 13.01 -6.85
CA LEU A 248 17.89 11.78 -7.36
C LEU A 248 19.42 11.94 -7.49
N THR A 249 19.90 13.17 -7.75
CA THR A 249 21.33 13.45 -7.83
C THR A 249 22.00 13.73 -6.49
N ARG A 250 21.28 13.62 -5.36
CA ARG A 250 21.82 13.75 -3.99
C ARG A 250 22.18 12.39 -3.38
N ILE A 251 21.73 11.31 -3.97
CA ILE A 251 21.92 9.96 -3.44
C ILE A 251 23.42 9.62 -3.50
N GLY A 252 23.96 9.26 -2.34
CA GLY A 252 25.37 8.90 -2.19
C GLY A 252 25.59 7.40 -1.99
N PHE A 253 26.83 7.04 -1.74
CA PHE A 253 27.23 5.64 -1.57
C PHE A 253 26.62 5.02 -0.31
N GLY A 254 26.33 3.70 -0.38
CA GLY A 254 25.77 2.95 0.74
C GLY A 254 24.33 3.35 1.11
N SER A 255 23.67 4.13 0.27
CA SER A 255 22.30 4.57 0.53
C SER A 255 21.29 3.73 -0.20
N LYS A 256 20.09 3.63 0.40
CA LYS A 256 18.89 3.00 -0.15
C LYS A 256 17.77 4.02 -0.19
N VAL A 257 17.04 4.08 -1.31
CA VAL A 257 16.04 5.12 -1.55
C VAL A 257 14.69 4.51 -1.91
N VAL A 258 13.65 4.99 -1.28
CA VAL A 258 12.27 4.67 -1.62
C VAL A 258 11.52 5.95 -1.97
N ILE A 259 10.88 5.95 -3.13
CA ILE A 259 10.10 7.08 -3.63
C ILE A 259 8.65 6.63 -3.73
N THR A 260 7.77 7.22 -2.92
CA THR A 260 6.34 6.88 -2.91
C THR A 260 5.52 7.97 -3.58
N GLY A 261 4.45 7.57 -4.27
CA GLY A 261 3.56 8.53 -4.89
C GLY A 261 2.28 7.93 -5.47
N ASP A 262 1.32 8.81 -5.71
CA ASP A 262 0.05 8.51 -6.36
C ASP A 262 -0.17 9.48 -7.53
N SER A 263 0.01 9.00 -8.75
CA SER A 263 -0.15 9.83 -9.96
C SER A 263 -1.58 10.39 -10.15
N THR A 264 -2.56 9.89 -9.40
CA THR A 264 -3.95 10.37 -9.44
C THR A 264 -4.21 11.54 -8.49
N GLN A 265 -3.36 11.72 -7.46
CA GLN A 265 -3.51 12.72 -6.41
C GLN A 265 -2.44 13.82 -6.53
N LYS A 266 -2.52 14.61 -7.58
CA LYS A 266 -1.58 15.71 -7.84
C LYS A 266 -2.15 17.04 -7.35
N ASP A 267 -1.45 17.68 -6.43
CA ASP A 267 -1.76 19.02 -5.92
C ASP A 267 -0.97 20.12 -6.66
N LEU A 268 -0.32 19.77 -7.75
CA LEU A 268 0.41 20.70 -8.59
C LEU A 268 -0.54 21.67 -9.33
N PRO A 269 -0.10 22.89 -9.63
CA PRO A 269 -0.89 23.83 -10.45
C PRO A 269 -1.33 23.21 -11.77
N SER A 270 -2.51 23.62 -12.25
CA SER A 270 -3.08 23.09 -13.49
C SER A 270 -2.09 23.22 -14.67
N GLY A 271 -1.86 22.12 -15.37
CA GLY A 271 -0.92 22.04 -16.49
C GLY A 271 0.54 21.79 -16.07
N ALA A 272 0.86 21.76 -14.78
CA ALA A 272 2.22 21.41 -14.34
C ALA A 272 2.51 19.93 -14.51
N VAL A 273 3.74 19.63 -14.95
CA VAL A 273 4.20 18.24 -15.13
C VAL A 273 4.78 17.73 -13.81
N SER A 274 4.32 16.55 -13.38
CA SER A 274 4.86 15.89 -12.19
C SER A 274 6.27 15.38 -12.42
N GLY A 275 7.17 15.70 -11.48
CA GLY A 275 8.54 15.18 -11.48
C GLY A 275 8.59 13.68 -11.33
N LEU A 276 7.66 13.08 -10.60
CA LEU A 276 7.52 11.63 -10.48
C LEU A 276 7.25 10.97 -11.84
N ASP A 277 6.29 11.49 -12.61
CA ASP A 277 5.93 10.94 -13.92
C ASP A 277 7.09 11.02 -14.91
N VAL A 278 7.87 12.10 -14.84
CA VAL A 278 9.08 12.26 -15.66
C VAL A 278 10.17 11.29 -15.23
N ALA A 279 10.43 11.20 -13.92
CA ALA A 279 11.47 10.32 -13.39
C ALA A 279 11.22 8.86 -13.78
N VAL A 280 10.01 8.35 -13.56
CA VAL A 280 9.62 6.97 -13.90
C VAL A 280 9.91 6.65 -15.37
N LYS A 281 9.64 7.59 -16.29
CA LYS A 281 9.94 7.40 -17.73
C LYS A 281 11.42 7.40 -18.04
N VAL A 282 12.20 8.23 -17.33
CA VAL A 282 13.63 8.42 -17.60
C VAL A 282 14.48 7.29 -17.02
N VAL A 283 14.10 6.77 -15.85
CA VAL A 283 14.94 5.81 -15.12
C VAL A 283 14.48 4.35 -15.22
N LYS A 284 13.40 4.05 -15.95
CA LYS A 284 12.76 2.72 -15.97
C LYS A 284 13.68 1.57 -16.41
N ASP A 285 14.69 1.87 -17.23
CA ASP A 285 15.59 0.87 -17.82
C ASP A 285 17.00 0.90 -17.16
N LEU A 286 17.16 1.59 -16.02
CA LEU A 286 18.42 1.66 -15.30
C LEU A 286 18.54 0.52 -14.29
N GLU A 287 19.67 -0.16 -14.28
CA GLU A 287 20.01 -1.19 -13.30
C GLU A 287 20.04 -0.61 -11.88
N GLY A 288 19.63 -1.39 -10.88
CA GLY A 288 19.55 -0.95 -9.48
C GLY A 288 18.33 -0.11 -9.16
N ILE A 289 17.38 0.04 -10.11
CA ILE A 289 16.13 0.77 -9.93
C ILE A 289 14.94 -0.15 -10.20
N SER A 290 14.02 -0.21 -9.26
CA SER A 290 12.75 -0.93 -9.43
C SER A 290 11.54 0.02 -9.36
N ILE A 291 10.55 -0.23 -10.22
CA ILE A 291 9.28 0.49 -10.24
C ILE A 291 8.15 -0.48 -9.92
N CYS A 292 7.61 -0.38 -8.71
CA CYS A 292 6.52 -1.21 -8.22
C CYS A 292 5.20 -0.45 -8.29
N THR A 293 4.25 -1.00 -9.03
CA THR A 293 2.90 -0.44 -9.11
C THR A 293 1.95 -1.27 -8.25
N LEU A 294 1.44 -0.64 -7.19
CA LEU A 294 0.35 -1.16 -6.38
C LEU A 294 -1.00 -0.69 -6.96
N THR A 295 -2.02 -1.52 -6.82
CA THR A 295 -3.33 -1.29 -7.42
C THR A 295 -4.41 -1.18 -6.35
N SER A 296 -5.66 -0.96 -6.76
CA SER A 296 -6.81 -1.00 -5.85
C SER A 296 -6.95 -2.34 -5.11
N LYS A 297 -6.41 -3.45 -5.66
CA LYS A 297 -6.37 -4.76 -5.00
C LYS A 297 -5.43 -4.80 -3.79
N ASP A 298 -4.46 -3.88 -3.74
CA ASP A 298 -3.48 -3.75 -2.66
C ASP A 298 -3.93 -2.79 -1.54
N VAL A 299 -5.12 -2.20 -1.67
CA VAL A 299 -5.68 -1.28 -0.66
C VAL A 299 -6.08 -2.04 0.59
N VAL A 300 -5.43 -1.70 1.70
CA VAL A 300 -5.67 -2.27 3.04
C VAL A 300 -6.40 -1.23 3.89
N ARG A 301 -7.72 -1.26 3.90
CA ARG A 301 -8.57 -0.33 4.64
C ARG A 301 -9.71 -1.05 5.35
N HIS A 302 -10.26 -0.40 6.39
CA HIS A 302 -11.46 -0.88 7.04
C HIS A 302 -12.60 -1.05 6.01
N PRO A 303 -13.39 -2.15 6.04
CA PRO A 303 -14.44 -2.42 5.03
C PRO A 303 -15.44 -1.28 4.85
N LEU A 304 -15.82 -0.60 5.95
CA LEU A 304 -16.69 0.57 5.86
C LEU A 304 -16.06 1.72 5.09
N VAL A 305 -14.75 1.97 5.30
CA VAL A 305 -14.02 3.04 4.58
C VAL A 305 -13.92 2.72 3.09
N GLN A 306 -13.72 1.46 2.71
CA GLN A 306 -13.76 1.05 1.30
C GLN A 306 -15.11 1.33 0.65
N ARG A 307 -16.22 1.03 1.36
CA ARG A 307 -17.59 1.34 0.88
C ARG A 307 -17.84 2.83 0.75
N ILE A 308 -17.32 3.64 1.67
CA ILE A 308 -17.42 5.11 1.59
C ILE A 308 -16.68 5.60 0.34
N VAL A 309 -15.44 5.20 0.12
CA VAL A 309 -14.66 5.61 -1.06
C VAL A 309 -15.38 5.24 -2.35
N LYS A 310 -15.86 4.00 -2.46
CA LYS A 310 -16.61 3.54 -3.63
C LYS A 310 -17.88 4.36 -3.88
N ALA A 311 -18.60 4.72 -2.82
CA ALA A 311 -19.80 5.55 -2.93
C ALA A 311 -19.47 6.96 -3.47
N TYR A 312 -18.35 7.56 -3.03
CA TYR A 312 -17.89 8.85 -3.56
C TYR A 312 -17.47 8.75 -5.04
N GLU A 313 -16.71 7.75 -5.42
CA GLU A 313 -16.33 7.51 -6.83
C GLU A 313 -17.55 7.34 -7.75
N GLU A 314 -18.57 6.63 -7.28
CA GLU A 314 -19.82 6.46 -8.04
C GLU A 314 -20.59 7.78 -8.18
N TYR A 315 -20.59 8.61 -7.13
CA TYR A 315 -21.20 9.93 -7.14
C TYR A 315 -20.49 10.87 -8.12
N GLU A 316 -19.17 10.91 -8.10
CA GLU A 316 -18.35 11.74 -9.00
C GLU A 316 -18.56 11.34 -10.47
N LYS A 317 -18.50 10.04 -10.78
CA LYS A 317 -18.78 9.52 -12.13
C LYS A 317 -20.19 9.90 -12.63
N LYS A 318 -21.18 9.93 -11.75
CA LYS A 318 -22.55 10.35 -12.08
C LYS A 318 -22.65 11.87 -12.33
N SER A 319 -21.91 12.68 -11.57
CA SER A 319 -21.87 14.13 -11.72
C SER A 319 -21.17 14.56 -13.01
N GLU A 320 -20.06 13.92 -13.37
CA GLU A 320 -19.35 14.15 -14.63
C GLU A 320 -20.20 13.81 -15.86
N ARG A 321 -20.93 12.68 -15.82
CA ARG A 321 -21.86 12.31 -16.91
C ARG A 321 -23.01 13.33 -17.08
N LYS A 322 -23.46 13.97 -15.98
CA LYS A 322 -24.49 15.01 -16.05
C LYS A 322 -23.95 16.33 -16.61
N SER A 323 -22.68 16.67 -16.35
CA SER A 323 -22.04 17.87 -16.87
C SER A 323 -21.76 17.78 -18.37
N THR A 324 -21.30 16.61 -18.84
CA THR A 324 -21.03 16.34 -20.28
C THR A 324 -22.31 16.20 -21.11
N GLY A 325 -23.44 15.79 -20.50
CA GLY A 325 -24.75 15.68 -21.17
C GLY A 325 -25.44 17.04 -21.42
N ARG A 326 -25.11 18.07 -20.62
CA ARG A 326 -25.72 19.41 -20.78
C ARG A 326 -25.10 20.25 -21.91
N GLY A 327 -23.95 19.87 -22.48
CA GLY A 327 -23.26 20.62 -23.54
C GLY A 327 -23.74 20.34 -24.97
N LYS A 328 -24.68 19.42 -25.20
CA LYS A 328 -25.12 19.02 -26.57
C LYS A 328 -26.51 19.51 -26.98
N GLY A 329 -27.15 20.38 -26.24
CA GLY A 329 -28.52 20.79 -26.51
C GLY A 329 -28.73 22.31 -26.57
N THR A 330 -28.13 23.03 -27.54
CA THR A 330 -28.68 24.31 -28.07
C THR A 330 -27.80 24.84 -29.19
N ARG A 331 -27.94 24.25 -30.37
CA ARG A 331 -27.72 24.93 -31.66
C ARG A 331 -28.91 24.59 -32.54
N ARG A 332 -30.02 25.27 -32.33
CA ARG A 332 -31.10 25.34 -33.35
C ARG A 332 -31.36 26.81 -33.68
N ARG A 333 -30.93 27.14 -34.90
CA ARG A 333 -31.57 28.03 -35.91
C ARG A 333 -32.32 29.26 -35.39
N SER A 334 -31.79 30.41 -35.76
CA SER A 334 -32.63 31.54 -36.24
C SER A 334 -32.21 31.84 -37.67
N VAL A 335 -33.23 31.91 -38.49
CA VAL A 335 -33.31 32.29 -39.92
C VAL A 335 -32.82 33.71 -40.09
#